data_f0a0872604c1c3172195afa14d027e69
#
_entry.id   f0a0872604c1c3172195afa14d027e69
#
_cell.length_a   1.000
_cell.length_b   1.000
_cell.length_c   1.000
_cell.angle_alpha   90.00
_cell.angle_beta   90.00
_cell.angle_gamma   90.00
#
_symmetry.space_group_name_H-M   'P 1'
#
loop_
_entity.id
_entity.type
_entity.pdbx_description
1 polymer ?
#
loop_
_entity_poly.entity_id
_entity_poly.type
_entity_poly.pdbx_seq_one_letter_code
_entity_poly.pdbx_strand_id
1 'polypeptide(L)'
;PVAVARAWAAEGAPRLHGVDLDGAVAGTPKQAGLIEEIAKGIPVPVEAGGGLRTLEAIETLLRAGARWAMLGTRAALDPEFLAEACRRFPGRIIVAVDASEGKVAVDGWTQRLDISAVDLARRASQAGAAEVLYTDIARDGTQTGPNLTSTAAVAAAAGLPLLASGGVGSVEDLRRLALIPGVIGAVVGRALYTGAVDFKQALAELAQC
;
A
#
# COMPACT_ATOMS: atom_id res chain seq x y z
N PRO A 1 -14.00 7.57 10.51
CA PRO A 1 -13.31 6.57 9.64
C PRO A 1 -14.12 5.29 9.49
N VAL A 2 -14.69 4.71 10.57
CA VAL A 2 -15.45 3.43 10.50
C VAL A 2 -16.66 3.52 9.58
N ALA A 3 -17.44 4.61 9.64
CA ALA A 3 -18.58 4.81 8.74
C ALA A 3 -18.14 4.88 7.25
N VAL A 4 -17.00 5.51 6.99
CA VAL A 4 -16.42 5.59 5.63
C VAL A 4 -15.98 4.20 5.16
N ALA A 5 -15.32 3.42 6.03
CA ALA A 5 -14.92 2.05 5.71
C ALA A 5 -16.13 1.17 5.39
N ARG A 6 -17.22 1.29 6.16
CA ARG A 6 -18.48 0.59 5.88
C ARG A 6 -19.12 1.00 4.55
N ALA A 7 -19.06 2.29 4.21
CA ALA A 7 -19.60 2.79 2.94
C ALA A 7 -18.85 2.18 1.76
N TRP A 8 -17.51 2.20 1.75
CA TRP A 8 -16.72 1.60 0.68
C TRP A 8 -16.90 0.09 0.60
N ALA A 9 -16.95 -0.62 1.74
CA ALA A 9 -17.21 -2.05 1.76
C ALA A 9 -18.60 -2.38 1.17
N ALA A 10 -19.63 -1.58 1.48
CA ALA A 10 -20.97 -1.73 0.94
C ALA A 10 -21.05 -1.44 -0.56
N GLU A 11 -20.18 -0.59 -1.08
CA GLU A 11 -20.05 -0.31 -2.51
C GLU A 11 -19.23 -1.37 -3.27
N GLY A 12 -18.71 -2.39 -2.57
CA GLY A 12 -18.03 -3.53 -3.18
C GLY A 12 -16.51 -3.41 -3.20
N ALA A 13 -15.91 -2.57 -2.34
CA ALA A 13 -14.46 -2.52 -2.23
C ALA A 13 -13.91 -3.92 -1.90
N PRO A 14 -12.98 -4.47 -2.70
CA PRO A 14 -12.43 -5.80 -2.44
C PRO A 14 -11.44 -5.79 -1.27
N ARG A 15 -10.91 -4.62 -0.92
CA ARG A 15 -9.87 -4.41 0.10
C ARG A 15 -9.87 -2.95 0.55
N LEU A 16 -9.58 -2.70 1.81
CA LEU A 16 -9.39 -1.33 2.31
C LEU A 16 -7.94 -1.09 2.71
N HIS A 17 -7.43 0.07 2.28
CA HIS A 17 -6.11 0.58 2.61
C HIS A 17 -6.21 1.62 3.73
N GLY A 18 -5.52 1.40 4.84
CA GLY A 18 -5.48 2.29 5.99
C GLY A 18 -4.06 2.72 6.35
N VAL A 19 -3.87 4.01 6.62
CA VAL A 19 -2.58 4.54 7.09
C VAL A 19 -2.77 5.27 8.41
N ASP A 20 -2.05 4.84 9.43
CA ASP A 20 -1.88 5.57 10.68
C ASP A 20 -0.84 6.68 10.46
N LEU A 21 -1.30 7.85 10.00
CA LEU A 21 -0.43 8.98 9.70
C LEU A 21 0.28 9.49 10.95
N ASP A 22 -0.41 9.53 12.09
CA ASP A 22 0.19 9.93 13.37
C ASP A 22 1.29 8.94 13.77
N GLY A 23 1.03 7.65 13.57
CA GLY A 23 2.00 6.59 13.80
C GLY A 23 3.19 6.68 12.85
N ALA A 24 2.98 7.00 11.59
CA ALA A 24 4.06 7.16 10.61
C ALA A 24 5.04 8.27 11.04
N VAL A 25 4.51 9.40 11.50
CA VAL A 25 5.32 10.53 12.02
C VAL A 25 5.98 10.19 13.36
N ALA A 26 5.21 9.59 14.29
CA ALA A 26 5.72 9.27 15.63
C ALA A 26 6.69 8.07 15.66
N GLY A 27 6.70 7.24 14.61
CA GLY A 27 7.48 6.00 14.56
C GLY A 27 6.94 4.87 15.43
N THR A 28 5.73 5.03 15.97
CA THR A 28 5.01 4.01 16.75
C THR A 28 3.52 4.10 16.46
N PRO A 29 2.79 2.97 16.34
CA PRO A 29 1.35 3.01 16.05
C PRO A 29 0.57 3.85 17.07
N LYS A 30 -0.36 4.67 16.59
CA LYS A 30 -1.23 5.53 17.39
C LYS A 30 -2.71 5.16 17.26
N GLN A 31 -3.11 4.60 16.13
CA GLN A 31 -4.50 4.36 15.77
C GLN A 31 -4.88 2.86 15.73
N ALA A 32 -4.15 2.01 16.47
CA ALA A 32 -4.38 0.56 16.46
C ALA A 32 -5.83 0.18 16.84
N GLY A 33 -6.44 0.85 17.82
CA GLY A 33 -7.83 0.63 18.21
C GLY A 33 -8.84 1.01 17.12
N LEU A 34 -8.57 2.08 16.35
CA LEU A 34 -9.41 2.48 15.24
C LEU A 34 -9.32 1.47 14.07
N ILE A 35 -8.10 0.97 13.80
CA ILE A 35 -7.90 -0.08 12.78
C ILE A 35 -8.62 -1.36 13.19
N GLU A 36 -8.60 -1.70 14.48
CA GLU A 36 -9.34 -2.85 15.03
C GLU A 36 -10.86 -2.68 14.84
N GLU A 37 -11.40 -1.50 15.15
CA GLU A 37 -12.83 -1.22 14.98
C GLU A 37 -13.24 -1.31 13.50
N ILE A 38 -12.41 -0.80 12.59
CA ILE A 38 -12.62 -0.91 11.14
C ILE A 38 -12.60 -2.39 10.73
N ALA A 39 -11.53 -3.12 11.05
CA ALA A 39 -11.34 -4.49 10.61
C ALA A 39 -12.44 -5.44 11.12
N LYS A 40 -12.95 -5.21 12.34
CA LYS A 40 -14.10 -5.96 12.87
C LYS A 40 -15.44 -5.52 12.32
N GLY A 41 -15.54 -4.27 11.86
CA GLY A 41 -16.79 -3.64 11.44
C GLY A 41 -17.16 -3.83 9.99
N ILE A 42 -16.32 -4.49 9.17
CA ILE A 42 -16.50 -4.69 7.72
C ILE A 42 -16.14 -6.11 7.30
N PRO A 43 -16.77 -6.66 6.25
CA PRO A 43 -16.50 -8.02 5.78
C PRO A 43 -15.31 -8.13 4.84
N VAL A 44 -14.68 -7.03 4.45
CA VAL A 44 -13.56 -7.02 3.50
C VAL A 44 -12.20 -6.90 4.21
N PRO A 45 -11.13 -7.48 3.66
CA PRO A 45 -9.82 -7.42 4.29
C PRO A 45 -9.27 -5.99 4.34
N VAL A 46 -8.54 -5.70 5.42
CA VAL A 46 -7.86 -4.43 5.64
C VAL A 46 -6.35 -4.64 5.59
N GLU A 47 -5.66 -3.81 4.83
CA GLU A 47 -4.24 -3.60 4.95
C GLU A 47 -3.97 -2.32 5.71
N ALA A 48 -3.01 -2.31 6.61
CA ALA A 48 -2.72 -1.13 7.39
C ALA A 48 -1.23 -0.96 7.67
N GLY A 49 -0.80 0.28 7.79
CA GLY A 49 0.57 0.66 8.11
C GLY A 49 0.64 1.98 8.86
N GLY A 50 1.85 2.41 9.17
CA GLY A 50 2.16 3.62 9.93
C GLY A 50 2.78 3.32 11.28
N GLY A 51 4.06 3.68 11.44
CA GLY A 51 4.81 3.50 12.69
C GLY A 51 5.20 2.07 13.06
N LEU A 52 5.06 1.09 12.16
CA LEU A 52 5.40 -0.32 12.42
C LEU A 52 6.92 -0.52 12.38
N ARG A 53 7.59 -0.28 13.49
CA ARG A 53 9.06 -0.37 13.61
C ARG A 53 9.55 -1.55 14.45
N THR A 54 8.65 -2.34 15.06
CA THR A 54 8.98 -3.54 15.84
C THR A 54 8.08 -4.72 15.47
N LEU A 55 8.52 -5.95 15.74
CA LEU A 55 7.74 -7.16 15.50
C LEU A 55 6.46 -7.21 16.36
N GLU A 56 6.52 -6.68 17.58
CA GLU A 56 5.38 -6.60 18.50
C GLU A 56 4.30 -5.65 17.96
N ALA A 57 4.70 -4.52 17.33
CA ALA A 57 3.77 -3.60 16.69
C ALA A 57 3.06 -4.26 15.50
N ILE A 58 3.80 -5.02 14.68
CA ILE A 58 3.22 -5.81 13.58
C ILE A 58 2.24 -6.84 14.14
N GLU A 59 2.64 -7.61 15.15
CA GLU A 59 1.80 -8.63 15.76
C GLU A 59 0.51 -8.03 16.34
N THR A 60 0.61 -6.89 17.01
CA THR A 60 -0.54 -6.17 17.56
C THR A 60 -1.52 -5.75 16.47
N LEU A 61 -1.02 -5.18 15.37
CA LEU A 61 -1.85 -4.79 14.23
C LEU A 61 -2.57 -5.99 13.60
N LEU A 62 -1.85 -7.09 13.40
CA LEU A 62 -2.41 -8.31 12.82
C LEU A 62 -3.45 -8.96 13.74
N ARG A 63 -3.24 -8.92 15.07
CA ARG A 63 -4.24 -9.38 16.07
C ARG A 63 -5.46 -8.48 16.15
N ALA A 64 -5.29 -7.18 15.88
CA ALA A 64 -6.39 -6.23 15.76
C ALA A 64 -7.31 -6.50 14.55
N GLY A 65 -6.91 -7.41 13.65
CA GLY A 65 -7.75 -7.86 12.53
C GLY A 65 -7.27 -7.38 11.16
N ALA A 66 -6.22 -6.58 11.07
CA ALA A 66 -5.62 -6.27 9.79
C ALA A 66 -5.16 -7.57 9.09
N ARG A 67 -5.49 -7.72 7.83
CA ARG A 67 -5.06 -8.87 7.01
C ARG A 67 -3.57 -8.77 6.69
N TRP A 68 -3.09 -7.56 6.40
CA TRP A 68 -1.69 -7.31 6.08
C TRP A 68 -1.15 -6.10 6.84
N ALA A 69 0.11 -6.18 7.23
CA ALA A 69 0.89 -5.09 7.79
C ALA A 69 1.80 -4.50 6.72
N MET A 70 1.73 -3.19 6.51
CA MET A 70 2.55 -2.47 5.54
C MET A 70 3.77 -1.86 6.20
N LEU A 71 4.95 -2.23 5.71
CA LEU A 71 6.24 -1.77 6.22
C LEU A 71 6.94 -0.88 5.18
N GLY A 72 7.17 0.38 5.51
CA GLY A 72 7.92 1.33 4.69
C GLY A 72 9.32 1.56 5.24
N THR A 73 9.50 2.61 6.04
CA THR A 73 10.78 3.07 6.57
C THR A 73 11.66 1.96 7.13
N ARG A 74 11.11 1.12 8.02
CA ARG A 74 11.91 0.07 8.67
C ARG A 74 12.35 -1.01 7.68
N ALA A 75 11.50 -1.37 6.72
CA ALA A 75 11.85 -2.33 5.67
C ALA A 75 12.96 -1.82 4.74
N ALA A 76 12.97 -0.51 4.47
CA ALA A 76 14.00 0.12 3.63
C ALA A 76 15.36 0.22 4.33
N LEU A 77 15.36 0.50 5.64
CA LEU A 77 16.57 0.77 6.43
C LEU A 77 17.20 -0.50 7.03
N ASP A 78 16.41 -1.54 7.28
CA ASP A 78 16.85 -2.74 8.00
C ASP A 78 16.40 -4.01 7.27
N PRO A 79 17.23 -4.57 6.38
CA PRO A 79 16.93 -5.80 5.66
C PRO A 79 16.76 -7.03 6.55
N GLU A 80 17.47 -7.09 7.70
CA GLU A 80 17.39 -8.21 8.64
C GLU A 80 16.02 -8.19 9.35
N PHE A 81 15.58 -7.02 9.78
CA PHE A 81 14.24 -6.84 10.33
C PHE A 81 13.15 -7.24 9.32
N LEU A 82 13.30 -6.85 8.05
CA LEU A 82 12.34 -7.22 7.01
C LEU A 82 12.27 -8.74 6.84
N ALA A 83 13.41 -9.41 6.75
CA ALA A 83 13.47 -10.86 6.62
C ALA A 83 12.86 -11.56 7.83
N GLU A 84 13.12 -11.08 9.05
CA GLU A 84 12.53 -11.60 10.28
C GLU A 84 11.01 -11.40 10.32
N ALA A 85 10.51 -10.22 9.93
CA ALA A 85 9.09 -9.93 9.86
C ALA A 85 8.38 -10.86 8.87
N CYS A 86 8.93 -11.05 7.67
CA CYS A 86 8.36 -11.95 6.66
C CYS A 86 8.36 -13.41 7.14
N ARG A 87 9.43 -13.85 7.82
CA ARG A 87 9.53 -15.20 8.37
C ARG A 87 8.53 -15.43 9.51
N ARG A 88 8.35 -14.46 10.41
CA ARG A 88 7.44 -14.54 11.55
C ARG A 88 5.97 -14.42 11.15
N PHE A 89 5.67 -13.67 10.12
CA PHE A 89 4.32 -13.40 9.65
C PHE A 89 4.16 -13.75 8.16
N PRO A 90 4.31 -15.03 7.77
CA PRO A 90 4.31 -15.43 6.36
C PRO A 90 3.00 -15.07 5.66
N GLY A 91 3.11 -14.46 4.48
CA GLY A 91 1.97 -14.02 3.68
C GLY A 91 1.20 -12.81 4.25
N ARG A 92 1.77 -12.11 5.25
CA ARG A 92 1.09 -11.01 5.94
C ARG A 92 1.83 -9.67 5.84
N ILE A 93 3.00 -9.61 5.23
CA ILE A 93 3.82 -8.41 5.11
C ILE A 93 3.75 -7.85 3.70
N ILE A 94 3.38 -6.58 3.59
CA ILE A 94 3.48 -5.77 2.37
C ILE A 94 4.64 -4.82 2.56
N VAL A 95 5.52 -4.70 1.57
CA VAL A 95 6.56 -3.68 1.58
C VAL A 95 6.07 -2.45 0.83
N ALA A 96 5.95 -1.32 1.54
CA ALA A 96 5.64 -0.03 0.93
C ALA A 96 6.92 0.59 0.36
N VAL A 97 6.93 0.76 -0.94
CA VAL A 97 7.99 1.37 -1.74
C VAL A 97 7.51 2.74 -2.21
N ASP A 98 7.64 3.73 -1.32
CA ASP A 98 7.32 5.11 -1.63
C ASP A 98 8.54 5.76 -2.28
N ALA A 99 8.40 6.31 -3.48
CA ALA A 99 9.54 6.84 -4.22
C ALA A 99 9.20 8.12 -5.00
N SER A 100 10.23 8.95 -5.17
CA SER A 100 10.20 10.11 -6.07
C SER A 100 11.45 10.07 -6.93
N GLU A 101 11.28 10.25 -8.23
CA GLU A 101 12.38 10.19 -9.20
C GLU A 101 13.20 8.88 -9.11
N GLY A 102 12.50 7.77 -8.79
CA GLY A 102 13.09 6.45 -8.65
C GLY A 102 13.84 6.19 -7.35
N LYS A 103 13.98 7.16 -6.44
CA LYS A 103 14.62 7.04 -5.13
C LYS A 103 13.60 6.87 -4.03
N VAL A 104 13.88 5.95 -3.11
CA VAL A 104 13.00 5.64 -1.96
C VAL A 104 12.94 6.81 -0.99
N ALA A 105 11.73 7.12 -0.53
CA ALA A 105 11.46 8.08 0.54
C ALA A 105 10.96 7.36 1.79
N VAL A 106 11.33 7.87 2.95
CA VAL A 106 11.01 7.30 4.27
C VAL A 106 10.58 8.39 5.25
N ASP A 107 10.18 7.99 6.46
CA ASP A 107 9.79 8.90 7.55
C ASP A 107 8.70 9.90 7.12
N GLY A 108 7.59 9.37 6.57
CA GLY A 108 6.51 10.20 6.06
C GLY A 108 6.93 11.09 4.90
N TRP A 109 7.84 10.58 4.04
CA TRP A 109 8.39 11.23 2.83
C TRP A 109 9.31 12.42 3.09
N THR A 110 9.78 12.60 4.33
CA THR A 110 10.65 13.70 4.73
C THR A 110 12.12 13.44 4.40
N GLN A 111 12.51 12.18 4.25
CA GLN A 111 13.89 11.79 3.95
C GLN A 111 13.94 10.93 2.69
N ARG A 112 14.88 11.22 1.78
CA ARG A 112 15.22 10.37 0.64
C ARG A 112 16.45 9.54 0.95
N LEU A 113 16.39 8.27 0.54
CA LEU A 113 17.52 7.34 0.63
C LEU A 113 18.21 7.18 -0.71
N ASP A 114 19.49 6.81 -0.69
CA ASP A 114 20.21 6.42 -1.89
C ASP A 114 19.97 4.94 -2.26
N ILE A 115 18.71 4.54 -2.22
CA ILE A 115 18.20 3.23 -2.59
C ILE A 115 17.19 3.45 -3.70
N SER A 116 17.27 2.69 -4.79
CA SER A 116 16.24 2.76 -5.82
C SER A 116 14.97 2.01 -5.41
N ALA A 117 13.81 2.44 -5.92
CA ALA A 117 12.55 1.72 -5.75
C ALA A 117 12.64 0.27 -6.24
N VAL A 118 13.34 0.06 -7.35
CA VAL A 118 13.61 -1.25 -7.95
C VAL A 118 14.43 -2.15 -7.00
N ASP A 119 15.45 -1.61 -6.34
CA ASP A 119 16.27 -2.39 -5.42
C ASP A 119 15.53 -2.75 -4.14
N LEU A 120 14.72 -1.84 -3.61
CA LEU A 120 13.87 -2.15 -2.45
C LEU A 120 12.83 -3.22 -2.80
N ALA A 121 12.23 -3.15 -3.99
CA ALA A 121 11.29 -4.17 -4.46
C ALA A 121 11.94 -5.56 -4.58
N ARG A 122 13.18 -5.65 -5.09
CA ARG A 122 13.94 -6.92 -5.10
C ARG A 122 14.21 -7.44 -3.69
N ARG A 123 14.59 -6.56 -2.76
CA ARG A 123 14.80 -6.92 -1.35
C ARG A 123 13.53 -7.46 -0.71
N ALA A 124 12.37 -6.85 -1.02
CA ALA A 124 11.07 -7.34 -0.57
C ALA A 124 10.81 -8.78 -1.01
N SER A 125 11.06 -9.08 -2.27
CA SER A 125 10.96 -10.43 -2.83
C SER A 125 11.88 -11.43 -2.13
N GLN A 126 13.16 -11.06 -2.00
CA GLN A 126 14.18 -11.92 -1.35
C GLN A 126 13.86 -12.19 0.13
N ALA A 127 13.25 -11.24 0.81
CA ALA A 127 12.81 -11.38 2.19
C ALA A 127 11.54 -12.23 2.36
N GLY A 128 10.83 -12.54 1.28
CA GLY A 128 9.58 -13.31 1.31
C GLY A 128 8.35 -12.47 1.66
N ALA A 129 8.33 -11.19 1.29
CA ALA A 129 7.14 -10.36 1.42
C ALA A 129 5.97 -10.93 0.61
N ALA A 130 4.74 -10.70 1.05
CA ALA A 130 3.54 -11.14 0.35
C ALA A 130 3.28 -10.32 -0.90
N GLU A 131 3.47 -9.01 -0.81
CA GLU A 131 3.15 -8.04 -1.85
C GLU A 131 4.06 -6.82 -1.74
N VAL A 132 4.09 -6.03 -2.81
CA VAL A 132 4.69 -4.70 -2.84
C VAL A 132 3.60 -3.66 -3.08
N LEU A 133 3.60 -2.60 -2.29
CA LEU A 133 2.83 -1.38 -2.58
C LEU A 133 3.82 -0.33 -3.11
N TYR A 134 3.65 0.07 -4.36
CA TYR A 134 4.49 1.13 -4.96
C TYR A 134 3.72 2.43 -5.06
N THR A 135 4.25 3.49 -4.42
CA THR A 135 3.70 4.86 -4.50
C THR A 135 4.67 5.80 -5.21
N ASP A 136 4.25 6.40 -6.33
CA ASP A 136 4.92 7.58 -6.87
C ASP A 136 4.46 8.81 -6.08
N ILE A 137 5.27 9.24 -5.11
CA ILE A 137 4.90 10.33 -4.19
C ILE A 137 4.82 11.70 -4.87
N ALA A 138 5.50 11.89 -6.02
CA ALA A 138 5.37 13.12 -6.79
C ALA A 138 4.01 13.25 -7.50
N ARG A 139 3.31 12.13 -7.67
CA ARG A 139 1.98 12.07 -8.26
C ARG A 139 0.87 11.86 -7.24
N ASP A 140 1.21 11.50 -6.00
CA ASP A 140 0.19 11.21 -4.99
C ASP A 140 -0.70 12.43 -4.74
N GLY A 141 -2.02 12.21 -4.73
CA GLY A 141 -3.03 13.25 -4.58
C GLY A 141 -3.19 14.23 -5.76
N THR A 142 -2.41 14.12 -6.85
CA THR A 142 -2.46 15.07 -7.98
C THR A 142 -3.58 14.76 -8.99
N GLN A 143 -4.00 13.50 -9.13
CA GLN A 143 -4.96 13.03 -10.14
C GLN A 143 -4.49 13.29 -11.60
N THR A 144 -3.17 13.33 -11.83
CA THR A 144 -2.57 13.58 -13.15
C THR A 144 -2.19 12.32 -13.92
N GLY A 145 -2.62 11.18 -13.42
CA GLY A 145 -2.29 9.84 -13.94
C GLY A 145 -1.10 9.20 -13.20
N PRO A 146 -1.10 7.85 -13.06
CA PRO A 146 -0.03 7.10 -12.42
C PRO A 146 1.25 7.07 -13.26
N ASN A 147 2.37 6.79 -12.62
CA ASN A 147 3.65 6.59 -13.31
C ASN A 147 3.77 5.14 -13.83
N LEU A 148 3.21 4.86 -14.99
CA LEU A 148 3.17 3.51 -15.56
C LEU A 148 4.56 2.91 -15.78
N THR A 149 5.52 3.72 -16.25
CA THR A 149 6.88 3.26 -16.53
C THR A 149 7.58 2.81 -15.25
N SER A 150 7.53 3.63 -14.20
CA SER A 150 8.15 3.27 -12.91
C SER A 150 7.40 2.11 -12.25
N THR A 151 6.06 2.09 -12.32
CA THR A 151 5.24 0.97 -11.81
C THR A 151 5.63 -0.35 -12.48
N ALA A 152 5.76 -0.37 -13.81
CA ALA A 152 6.18 -1.56 -14.55
C ALA A 152 7.59 -2.02 -14.18
N ALA A 153 8.54 -1.09 -14.01
CA ALA A 153 9.91 -1.42 -13.62
C ALA A 153 9.97 -2.03 -12.21
N VAL A 154 9.20 -1.48 -11.26
CA VAL A 154 9.12 -1.98 -9.88
C VAL A 154 8.42 -3.34 -9.84
N ALA A 155 7.32 -3.53 -10.57
CA ALA A 155 6.60 -4.79 -10.67
C ALA A 155 7.48 -5.93 -11.21
N ALA A 156 8.19 -5.66 -12.31
CA ALA A 156 9.11 -6.61 -12.90
C ALA A 156 10.26 -6.98 -11.96
N ALA A 157 10.77 -6.01 -11.19
CA ALA A 157 11.86 -6.25 -10.25
C ALA A 157 11.43 -6.99 -8.99
N ALA A 158 10.22 -6.75 -8.51
CA ALA A 158 9.67 -7.44 -7.36
C ALA A 158 9.37 -8.92 -7.66
N GLY A 159 8.80 -9.23 -8.82
CA GLY A 159 8.29 -10.56 -9.11
C GLY A 159 7.22 -11.04 -8.12
N LEU A 160 6.60 -10.10 -7.40
CA LEU A 160 5.53 -10.27 -6.42
C LEU A 160 4.27 -9.54 -6.90
N PRO A 161 3.09 -9.90 -6.39
CA PRO A 161 1.90 -9.08 -6.56
C PRO A 161 2.16 -7.63 -6.16
N LEU A 162 1.77 -6.68 -7.02
CA LEU A 162 2.02 -5.26 -6.79
C LEU A 162 0.70 -4.48 -6.76
N LEU A 163 0.56 -3.65 -5.73
CA LEU A 163 -0.43 -2.58 -5.66
C LEU A 163 0.21 -1.27 -6.13
N ALA A 164 -0.43 -0.58 -7.07
CA ALA A 164 0.03 0.73 -7.53
C ALA A 164 -0.65 1.84 -6.74
N SER A 165 0.08 2.93 -6.46
CA SER A 165 -0.42 4.11 -5.76
C SER A 165 0.19 5.39 -6.31
N GLY A 166 -0.57 6.47 -6.16
CA GLY A 166 -0.16 7.82 -6.59
C GLY A 166 -0.64 8.18 -8.00
N GLY A 167 -1.39 9.27 -8.09
CA GLY A 167 -1.75 9.92 -9.35
C GLY A 167 -3.03 9.45 -10.03
N VAL A 168 -3.65 8.34 -9.64
CA VAL A 168 -4.90 7.88 -10.28
C VAL A 168 -5.95 8.97 -10.27
N GLY A 169 -6.45 9.35 -11.44
CA GLY A 169 -7.43 10.40 -11.64
C GLY A 169 -8.62 9.99 -12.54
N SER A 170 -8.55 8.82 -13.17
CA SER A 170 -9.59 8.33 -14.08
C SER A 170 -9.69 6.80 -14.09
N VAL A 171 -10.80 6.27 -14.61
CA VAL A 171 -10.96 4.82 -14.82
C VAL A 171 -9.97 4.31 -15.88
N GLU A 172 -9.64 5.14 -16.87
CA GLU A 172 -8.63 4.81 -17.88
C GLU A 172 -7.24 4.60 -17.27
N ASP A 173 -6.87 5.35 -16.23
CA ASP A 173 -5.63 5.13 -15.49
C ASP A 173 -5.61 3.73 -14.85
N LEU A 174 -6.73 3.28 -14.30
CA LEU A 174 -6.86 1.95 -13.71
C LEU A 174 -6.75 0.85 -14.76
N ARG A 175 -7.36 1.03 -15.94
CA ARG A 175 -7.21 0.10 -17.05
C ARG A 175 -5.75 -0.02 -17.50
N ARG A 176 -5.04 1.11 -17.62
CA ARG A 176 -3.63 1.12 -18.01
C ARG A 176 -2.74 0.43 -16.97
N LEU A 177 -3.04 0.59 -15.68
CA LEU A 177 -2.37 -0.15 -14.62
C LEU A 177 -2.64 -1.64 -14.68
N ALA A 178 -3.86 -2.06 -14.97
CA ALA A 178 -4.25 -3.48 -15.09
C ALA A 178 -3.52 -4.21 -16.23
N LEU A 179 -3.03 -3.48 -17.25
CA LEU A 179 -2.23 -4.06 -18.35
C LEU A 179 -0.77 -4.33 -17.96
N ILE A 180 -0.30 -3.85 -16.80
CA ILE A 180 1.08 -4.07 -16.35
C ILE A 180 1.18 -5.45 -15.68
N PRO A 181 2.02 -6.38 -16.19
CA PRO A 181 2.19 -7.68 -15.57
C PRO A 181 2.64 -7.55 -14.10
N GLY A 182 1.97 -8.30 -13.22
CA GLY A 182 2.24 -8.30 -11.78
C GLY A 182 1.46 -7.24 -10.99
N VAL A 183 0.85 -6.25 -11.62
CA VAL A 183 -0.06 -5.32 -10.95
C VAL A 183 -1.40 -6.02 -10.69
N ILE A 184 -1.79 -6.12 -9.42
CA ILE A 184 -3.02 -6.79 -8.98
C ILE A 184 -4.11 -5.80 -8.56
N GLY A 185 -3.79 -4.52 -8.47
CA GLY A 185 -4.73 -3.49 -8.05
C GLY A 185 -4.09 -2.13 -7.89
N ALA A 186 -4.91 -1.16 -7.51
CA ALA A 186 -4.46 0.21 -7.24
C ALA A 186 -5.10 0.74 -5.95
N VAL A 187 -4.33 1.51 -5.18
CA VAL A 187 -4.84 2.32 -4.09
C VAL A 187 -5.36 3.63 -4.68
N VAL A 188 -6.64 3.88 -4.52
CA VAL A 188 -7.30 5.09 -5.00
C VAL A 188 -7.85 5.85 -3.79
N GLY A 189 -7.29 7.00 -3.52
CA GLY A 189 -7.71 7.89 -2.44
C GLY A 189 -8.52 9.06 -2.97
N ARG A 190 -7.84 10.19 -3.18
CA ARG A 190 -8.45 11.48 -3.51
C ARG A 190 -9.47 11.43 -4.65
N ALA A 191 -9.19 10.67 -5.71
CA ALA A 191 -10.06 10.59 -6.88
C ALA A 191 -11.46 10.02 -6.56
N LEU A 192 -11.58 9.12 -5.58
CA LEU A 192 -12.88 8.62 -5.09
C LEU A 192 -13.62 9.68 -4.30
N TYR A 193 -12.93 10.42 -3.42
CA TYR A 193 -13.55 11.47 -2.60
C TYR A 193 -13.96 12.71 -3.39
N THR A 194 -13.27 13.02 -4.48
CA THR A 194 -13.62 14.13 -5.38
C THR A 194 -14.66 13.74 -6.44
N GLY A 195 -14.98 12.45 -6.60
CA GLY A 195 -15.84 11.96 -7.66
C GLY A 195 -15.19 11.92 -9.03
N ALA A 196 -13.86 12.10 -9.14
CA ALA A 196 -13.14 11.99 -10.41
C ALA A 196 -13.13 10.55 -10.94
N VAL A 197 -13.20 9.56 -10.03
CA VAL A 197 -13.41 8.15 -10.35
C VAL A 197 -14.71 7.70 -9.69
N ASP A 198 -15.67 7.25 -10.50
CA ASP A 198 -16.83 6.52 -10.02
C ASP A 198 -16.41 5.08 -9.68
N PHE A 199 -16.56 4.72 -8.40
CA PHE A 199 -16.05 3.45 -7.90
C PHE A 199 -16.76 2.24 -8.49
N LYS A 200 -18.09 2.29 -8.61
CA LYS A 200 -18.89 1.19 -9.17
C LYS A 200 -18.61 1.00 -10.66
N GLN A 201 -18.50 2.11 -11.38
CA GLN A 201 -18.11 2.06 -12.78
C GLN A 201 -16.72 1.45 -12.94
N ALA A 202 -15.74 1.89 -12.13
CA ALA A 202 -14.38 1.36 -12.15
C ALA A 202 -14.34 -0.16 -11.91
N LEU A 203 -15.07 -0.65 -10.89
CA LEU A 203 -15.15 -2.08 -10.61
C LEU A 203 -15.78 -2.87 -11.76
N ALA A 204 -16.86 -2.35 -12.36
CA ALA A 204 -17.55 -3.02 -13.47
C ALA A 204 -16.67 -3.11 -14.71
N GLU A 205 -15.89 -2.08 -15.00
CA GLU A 205 -15.00 -2.03 -16.16
C GLU A 205 -13.75 -2.91 -15.96
N LEU A 206 -13.16 -2.90 -14.77
CA LEU A 206 -11.98 -3.74 -14.46
C LEU A 206 -12.32 -5.24 -14.36
N ALA A 207 -13.56 -5.60 -14.03
CA ALA A 207 -13.99 -7.00 -14.06
C ALA A 207 -14.01 -7.63 -15.46
N GLN A 208 -13.84 -6.82 -16.51
CA GLN A 208 -13.80 -7.26 -17.91
C GLN A 208 -12.36 -7.34 -18.47
N CYS A 209 -11.36 -6.92 -17.69
CA CYS A 209 -9.95 -7.00 -18.03
C CYS A 209 -9.33 -8.29 -17.51
#